data_5ffa02fd9d575bc1c2c32927f05a1ebe
#
_entry.id   5ffa02fd9d575bc1c2c32927f05a1ebe
#
_cell.length_a   1.000
_cell.length_b   1.000
_cell.length_c   1.000
_cell.angle_alpha   90.00
_cell.angle_beta   90.00
_cell.angle_gamma   90.00
#
_symmetry.space_group_name_H-M   'P 1'
#
loop_
_entity.id
_entity.type
_entity.pdbx_description
1 polymer ?
#
loop_
_entity_poly.entity_id
_entity_poly.type
_entity_poly.pdbx_seq_one_letter_code
_entity_poly.pdbx_strand_id
1 'polypeptide(L)'
;MINIGKSLSRSTDKEYTKFYKEKGITLIALVITIIILLILAGITIATLTGENGLFARAKEAEEKTIKGQLKEEIDMAIMDIQIDQVPKGNEVTLESLVGGQLQEKLDGITAELSNNEIIGEYKDYNYSI
;
A
#
# COMPACT_ATOMS: atom_id res chain seq x y z
N MET A 1 20.82 -52.65 -61.44
CA MET A 1 19.96 -52.55 -60.25
C MET A 1 20.05 -51.24 -59.61
N ILE A 2 18.94 -50.66 -59.43
CA ILE A 2 18.75 -49.28 -59.06
C ILE A 2 18.89 -49.08 -57.55
N ASN A 3 19.72 -48.16 -57.11
CA ASN A 3 19.97 -47.81 -55.71
C ASN A 3 18.83 -46.95 -55.08
N ILE A 4 17.62 -47.41 -55.20
CA ILE A 4 16.44 -46.68 -54.69
C ILE A 4 16.41 -46.63 -53.18
N GLY A 5 16.91 -47.65 -52.47
CA GLY A 5 16.93 -47.68 -51.01
C GLY A 5 17.88 -46.67 -50.36
N LYS A 6 18.99 -46.31 -50.94
CA LYS A 6 19.90 -45.27 -50.46
C LYS A 6 19.34 -43.87 -50.66
N SER A 7 18.58 -43.63 -51.68
CA SER A 7 17.97 -42.35 -51.95
C SER A 7 16.80 -42.06 -50.98
N LEU A 8 16.00 -43.08 -50.71
CA LEU A 8 14.87 -42.98 -49.74
C LEU A 8 15.36 -42.84 -48.30
N SER A 9 16.41 -43.54 -47.89
CA SER A 9 16.99 -43.44 -46.57
C SER A 9 17.54 -42.04 -46.30
N ARG A 10 18.20 -41.43 -47.26
CA ARG A 10 18.75 -40.09 -47.15
C ARG A 10 17.68 -38.99 -47.08
N SER A 11 16.56 -39.19 -47.68
CA SER A 11 15.41 -38.26 -47.66
C SER A 11 14.70 -38.30 -46.31
N THR A 12 14.45 -39.48 -45.79
CA THR A 12 13.80 -39.66 -44.48
C THR A 12 14.66 -39.15 -43.32
N ASP A 13 15.94 -39.40 -43.33
CA ASP A 13 16.85 -38.91 -42.28
C ASP A 13 16.88 -37.38 -42.19
N LYS A 14 16.83 -36.69 -43.31
CA LYS A 14 16.78 -35.21 -43.31
C LYS A 14 15.46 -34.66 -42.78
N GLU A 15 14.39 -35.33 -43.03
CA GLU A 15 13.08 -34.94 -42.57
C GLU A 15 12.91 -35.15 -41.07
N TYR A 16 13.38 -36.27 -40.54
CA TYR A 16 13.41 -36.57 -39.14
C TYR A 16 14.28 -35.58 -38.34
N THR A 17 15.48 -35.28 -38.79
CA THR A 17 16.37 -34.33 -38.10
C THR A 17 15.81 -32.92 -38.10
N LYS A 18 15.13 -32.48 -39.13
CA LYS A 18 14.46 -31.19 -39.18
C LYS A 18 13.32 -31.09 -38.16
N PHE A 19 12.55 -32.15 -38.03
CA PHE A 19 11.40 -32.21 -37.11
C PHE A 19 11.85 -32.14 -35.63
N TYR A 20 12.91 -32.81 -35.26
CA TYR A 20 13.48 -32.74 -33.91
C TYR A 20 14.10 -31.38 -33.60
N LYS A 21 14.72 -30.75 -34.58
CA LYS A 21 15.32 -29.43 -34.41
C LYS A 21 14.28 -28.34 -34.16
N GLU A 22 13.15 -28.37 -34.83
CA GLU A 22 12.06 -27.42 -34.62
C GLU A 22 11.40 -27.59 -33.25
N LYS A 23 11.18 -28.82 -32.81
CA LYS A 23 10.65 -29.09 -31.46
C LYS A 23 11.61 -28.67 -30.35
N GLY A 24 12.91 -28.81 -30.53
CA GLY A 24 13.92 -28.37 -29.57
C GLY A 24 13.93 -26.84 -29.39
N ILE A 25 13.79 -26.08 -30.47
CA ILE A 25 13.73 -24.61 -30.45
C ILE A 25 12.51 -24.11 -29.70
N THR A 26 11.34 -24.67 -29.93
CA THR A 26 10.10 -24.28 -29.24
C THR A 26 10.15 -24.60 -27.74
N LEU A 27 10.74 -25.72 -27.36
CA LEU A 27 10.89 -26.12 -25.96
C LEU A 27 11.87 -25.19 -25.22
N ILE A 28 12.98 -24.83 -25.81
CA ILE A 28 13.94 -23.87 -25.26
C ILE A 28 13.28 -22.49 -25.13
N ALA A 29 12.56 -22.04 -26.13
CA ALA A 29 11.84 -20.78 -26.06
C ALA A 29 10.81 -20.75 -24.92
N LEU A 30 10.08 -21.85 -24.72
CA LEU A 30 9.14 -21.98 -23.62
C LEU A 30 9.83 -21.88 -22.25
N VAL A 31 10.94 -22.58 -22.05
CA VAL A 31 11.71 -22.55 -20.80
C VAL A 31 12.25 -21.15 -20.52
N ILE A 32 12.82 -20.50 -21.52
CA ILE A 32 13.35 -19.12 -21.37
C ILE A 32 12.23 -18.15 -21.00
N THR A 33 11.07 -18.23 -21.63
CA THR A 33 9.94 -17.34 -21.31
C THR A 33 9.45 -17.55 -19.88
N ILE A 34 9.39 -18.77 -19.39
CA ILE A 34 9.00 -19.07 -18.00
C ILE A 34 10.02 -18.48 -17.03
N ILE A 35 11.31 -18.63 -17.29
CA ILE A 35 12.36 -18.07 -16.42
C ILE A 35 12.25 -16.53 -16.36
N ILE A 36 12.08 -15.88 -17.50
CA ILE A 36 11.94 -14.43 -17.56
C ILE A 36 10.68 -13.97 -16.78
N LEU A 37 9.56 -14.66 -16.93
CA LEU A 37 8.34 -14.36 -16.20
C LEU A 37 8.51 -14.52 -14.69
N LEU A 38 9.21 -15.54 -14.23
CA LEU A 38 9.51 -15.75 -12.81
C LEU A 38 10.41 -14.64 -12.24
N ILE A 39 11.43 -14.21 -12.98
CA ILE A 39 12.29 -13.11 -12.56
C ILE A 39 11.48 -11.81 -12.46
N LEU A 40 10.70 -11.48 -13.47
CA LEU A 40 9.86 -10.28 -13.48
C LEU A 40 8.82 -10.30 -12.34
N ALA A 41 8.17 -11.43 -12.11
CA ALA A 41 7.24 -11.59 -11.01
C ALA A 41 7.92 -11.39 -9.64
N GLY A 42 9.12 -11.94 -9.45
CA GLY A 42 9.90 -11.78 -8.22
C GLY A 42 10.26 -10.33 -7.92
N ILE A 43 10.72 -9.58 -8.92
CA ILE A 43 11.06 -8.16 -8.76
C ILE A 43 9.82 -7.33 -8.44
N THR A 44 8.71 -7.60 -9.12
CA THR A 44 7.46 -6.87 -8.91
C THR A 44 6.93 -7.03 -7.49
N ILE A 45 6.95 -8.24 -6.95
CA ILE A 45 6.54 -8.50 -5.57
C ILE A 45 7.47 -7.81 -4.58
N ALA A 46 8.79 -7.89 -4.78
CA ALA A 46 9.76 -7.26 -3.89
C ALA A 46 9.60 -5.73 -3.81
N THR A 47 9.29 -5.07 -4.93
CA THR A 47 9.05 -3.62 -4.96
C THR A 47 7.73 -3.19 -4.32
N LEU A 48 6.74 -4.06 -4.31
CA LEU A 48 5.44 -3.77 -3.70
C LEU A 48 5.42 -4.03 -2.19
N THR A 49 6.10 -5.07 -1.71
CA THR A 49 6.00 -5.55 -0.33
C THR A 49 7.21 -5.23 0.54
N GLY A 50 8.32 -4.71 -0.02
CA GLY A 50 9.50 -4.30 0.75
C GLY A 50 9.20 -3.15 1.72
N GLU A 51 10.06 -2.95 2.73
CA GLU A 51 9.94 -1.85 3.72
C GLU A 51 9.85 -0.46 3.06
N ASN A 52 10.47 -0.29 1.90
CA ASN A 52 10.37 0.89 1.05
C ASN A 52 9.41 0.70 -0.12
N GLY A 53 8.57 -0.33 -0.09
CA GLY A 53 7.63 -0.66 -1.15
C GLY A 53 6.51 0.37 -1.30
N LEU A 54 5.85 0.35 -2.45
CA LEU A 54 4.73 1.24 -2.75
C LEU A 54 3.60 1.10 -1.74
N PHE A 55 3.33 -0.10 -1.24
CA PHE A 55 2.31 -0.34 -0.20
C PHE A 55 2.67 0.31 1.13
N ALA A 56 3.92 0.22 1.56
CA ALA A 56 4.37 0.87 2.79
C ALA A 56 4.25 2.39 2.70
N ARG A 57 4.65 2.97 1.57
CA ARG A 57 4.52 4.40 1.31
C ARG A 57 3.07 4.87 1.19
N ALA A 58 2.22 4.07 0.54
CA ALA A 58 0.79 4.37 0.44
C ALA A 58 0.13 4.38 1.83
N LYS A 59 0.44 3.40 2.67
CA LYS A 59 -0.05 3.32 4.05
C LYS A 59 0.44 4.49 4.90
N GLU A 60 1.72 4.85 4.79
CA GLU A 60 2.27 6.03 5.49
C GLU A 60 1.62 7.33 5.04
N ALA A 61 1.36 7.49 3.74
CA ALA A 61 0.66 8.65 3.20
C ALA A 61 -0.80 8.71 3.69
N GLU A 62 -1.47 7.58 3.73
CA GLU A 62 -2.83 7.45 4.28
C GLU A 62 -2.86 7.85 5.76
N GLU A 63 -1.95 7.32 6.57
CA GLU A 63 -1.83 7.68 7.99
C GLU A 63 -1.59 9.18 8.20
N LYS A 64 -0.69 9.78 7.42
CA LYS A 64 -0.43 11.22 7.48
C LYS A 64 -1.65 12.05 7.08
N THR A 65 -2.38 11.60 6.07
CA THR A 65 -3.61 12.26 5.64
C THR A 65 -4.68 12.19 6.71
N ILE A 66 -4.90 11.02 7.29
CA ILE A 66 -5.88 10.81 8.37
C ILE A 66 -5.51 11.64 9.60
N LYS A 67 -4.25 11.63 10.01
CA LYS A 67 -3.77 12.47 11.13
C LYS A 67 -3.94 13.97 10.86
N GLY A 68 -3.70 14.40 9.63
CA GLY A 68 -3.94 15.79 9.22
C GLY A 68 -5.42 16.19 9.31
N GLN A 69 -6.29 15.35 8.78
CA GLN A 69 -7.75 15.56 8.86
C GLN A 69 -8.24 15.54 10.31
N LEU A 70 -7.74 14.62 11.11
CA LEU A 70 -8.06 14.54 12.53
C LEU A 70 -7.69 15.82 13.28
N LYS A 71 -6.47 16.31 13.06
CA LYS A 71 -6.03 17.56 13.67
C LYS A 71 -6.92 18.74 13.26
N GLU A 72 -7.26 18.85 11.99
CA GLU A 72 -8.14 19.89 11.48
C GLU A 72 -9.55 19.80 12.10
N GLU A 73 -10.10 18.60 12.24
CA GLU A 73 -11.40 18.36 12.86
C GLU A 73 -11.41 18.77 14.35
N ILE A 74 -10.34 18.43 15.07
CA ILE A 74 -10.19 18.83 16.48
C ILE A 74 -9.97 20.34 16.61
N ASP A 75 -9.12 20.95 15.79
CA ASP A 75 -8.87 22.39 15.79
C ASP A 75 -10.17 23.17 15.50
N MET A 76 -10.98 22.70 14.56
CA MET A 76 -12.29 23.29 14.28
C MET A 76 -13.26 23.15 15.47
N ALA A 77 -13.27 22.01 16.14
CA ALA A 77 -14.10 21.80 17.32
C ALA A 77 -13.68 22.73 18.48
N ILE A 78 -12.40 22.94 18.68
CA ILE A 78 -11.86 23.88 19.67
C ILE A 78 -12.27 25.31 19.34
N MET A 79 -12.15 25.72 18.07
CA MET A 79 -12.60 27.04 17.62
C MET A 79 -14.09 27.25 17.87
N ASP A 80 -14.90 26.25 17.56
CA ASP A 80 -16.35 26.29 17.76
C ASP A 80 -16.71 26.44 19.24
N ILE A 81 -16.00 25.73 20.13
CA ILE A 81 -16.13 25.89 21.58
C ILE A 81 -15.74 27.31 22.01
N GLN A 82 -14.66 27.86 21.49
CA GLN A 82 -14.23 29.23 21.81
C GLN A 82 -15.27 30.27 21.38
N ILE A 83 -15.84 30.12 20.18
CA ILE A 83 -16.89 31.00 19.67
C ILE A 83 -18.12 30.95 20.55
N ASP A 84 -18.49 29.78 21.06
CA ASP A 84 -19.65 29.58 21.91
C ASP A 84 -19.46 30.09 23.34
N GLN A 85 -18.28 29.97 23.91
CA GLN A 85 -18.02 30.24 25.33
C GLN A 85 -17.54 31.66 25.61
N VAL A 86 -16.72 32.24 24.73
CA VAL A 86 -16.18 33.61 24.92
C VAL A 86 -17.27 34.67 25.02
N PRO A 87 -18.33 34.72 24.19
CA PRO A 87 -19.40 35.67 24.31
C PRO A 87 -20.21 35.52 25.60
N LYS A 88 -20.19 34.34 26.22
CA LYS A 88 -20.87 34.05 27.48
C LYS A 88 -20.04 34.44 28.72
N GLY A 89 -18.80 34.96 28.49
CA GLY A 89 -17.89 35.35 29.56
C GLY A 89 -17.15 34.16 30.19
N ASN A 90 -17.18 33.00 29.56
CA ASN A 90 -16.47 31.81 30.02
C ASN A 90 -15.09 31.75 29.38
N GLU A 91 -14.05 31.48 30.18
CA GLU A 91 -12.74 31.17 29.66
C GLU A 91 -12.64 29.71 29.21
N VAL A 92 -12.15 29.50 28.00
CA VAL A 92 -11.87 28.15 27.48
C VAL A 92 -10.47 27.79 27.93
N THR A 93 -10.37 26.92 28.92
CA THR A 93 -9.12 26.39 29.44
C THR A 93 -8.87 24.98 28.93
N LEU A 94 -7.61 24.54 28.96
CA LEU A 94 -7.27 23.16 28.61
C LEU A 94 -8.02 22.14 29.48
N GLU A 95 -8.20 22.47 30.76
CA GLU A 95 -8.96 21.63 31.69
C GLU A 95 -10.42 21.53 31.33
N SER A 96 -11.05 22.62 30.84
CA SER A 96 -12.45 22.60 30.40
C SER A 96 -12.66 21.78 29.13
N LEU A 97 -11.69 21.79 28.21
CA LEU A 97 -11.70 20.97 27.01
C LEU A 97 -11.62 19.48 27.34
N VAL A 98 -10.69 19.12 28.23
CA VAL A 98 -10.55 17.74 28.74
C VAL A 98 -11.76 17.33 29.59
N GLY A 99 -12.39 18.28 30.29
CA GLY A 99 -13.59 18.06 31.11
C GLY A 99 -14.87 17.76 30.35
N GLY A 100 -14.82 17.57 29.04
CA GLY A 100 -15.94 17.06 28.23
C GLY A 100 -16.42 17.97 27.11
N GLN A 101 -15.93 19.21 26.97
CA GLN A 101 -16.37 20.12 25.91
C GLN A 101 -16.00 19.56 24.50
N LEU A 102 -14.81 18.96 24.35
CA LEU A 102 -14.44 18.28 23.12
C LEU A 102 -15.32 17.05 22.85
N GLN A 103 -15.65 16.31 23.90
CA GLN A 103 -16.50 15.13 23.78
C GLN A 103 -17.95 15.47 23.41
N GLU A 104 -18.43 16.66 23.80
CA GLU A 104 -19.73 17.18 23.39
C GLU A 104 -19.76 17.52 21.89
N LYS A 105 -18.66 18.02 21.34
CA LYS A 105 -18.55 18.41 19.92
C LYS A 105 -18.15 17.26 19.00
N LEU A 106 -17.33 16.33 19.50
CA LEU A 106 -16.79 15.20 18.73
C LEU A 106 -17.11 13.89 19.44
N ASP A 107 -17.93 13.07 18.80
CA ASP A 107 -18.24 11.73 19.30
C ASP A 107 -17.04 10.78 19.17
N GLY A 108 -16.76 10.03 20.23
CA GLY A 108 -15.67 9.05 20.26
C GLY A 108 -14.28 9.61 20.54
N ILE A 109 -14.17 10.87 20.97
CA ILE A 109 -12.89 11.45 21.41
C ILE A 109 -12.59 11.10 22.85
N THR A 110 -11.34 10.79 23.16
CA THR A 110 -10.79 10.77 24.51
C THR A 110 -9.77 11.90 24.64
N ALA A 111 -9.75 12.59 25.77
CA ALA A 111 -8.85 13.70 25.99
C ALA A 111 -8.29 13.65 27.40
N GLU A 112 -6.97 13.73 27.53
CA GLU A 112 -6.25 13.80 28.79
C GLU A 112 -5.25 14.95 28.76
N LEU A 113 -5.07 15.63 29.89
CA LEU A 113 -4.08 16.70 30.01
C LEU A 113 -2.73 16.13 30.45
N SER A 114 -1.70 16.33 29.64
CA SER A 114 -0.34 15.93 29.94
C SER A 114 0.63 17.02 29.54
N ASN A 115 1.48 17.48 30.47
CA ASN A 115 2.50 18.50 30.21
C ASN A 115 2.00 19.78 29.49
N ASN A 116 0.79 20.24 29.81
CA ASN A 116 0.14 21.38 29.19
C ASN A 116 -0.26 21.17 27.71
N GLU A 117 -0.36 19.92 27.31
CA GLU A 117 -0.89 19.47 26.01
C GLU A 117 -2.10 18.57 26.25
N ILE A 118 -3.08 18.64 25.37
CA ILE A 118 -4.18 17.68 25.35
C ILE A 118 -3.73 16.50 24.49
N ILE A 119 -3.66 15.34 25.10
CA ILE A 119 -3.38 14.07 24.40
C ILE A 119 -4.60 13.17 24.48
N GLY A 120 -4.77 12.33 23.49
CA GLY A 120 -5.86 11.38 23.51
C GLY A 120 -5.98 10.57 22.24
N GLU A 121 -7.14 9.95 22.10
CA GLU A 121 -7.48 9.11 20.97
C GLU A 121 -8.81 9.57 20.35
N TYR A 122 -8.85 9.58 19.04
CA TYR A 122 -10.04 9.85 18.26
C TYR A 122 -10.04 8.97 17.00
N LYS A 123 -11.10 8.22 16.78
CA LYS A 123 -11.25 7.30 15.65
C LYS A 123 -10.04 6.38 15.47
N ASP A 124 -9.55 5.78 16.56
CA ASP A 124 -8.38 4.86 16.62
C ASP A 124 -7.02 5.51 16.32
N TYR A 125 -6.94 6.86 16.34
CA TYR A 125 -5.69 7.60 16.17
C TYR A 125 -5.34 8.43 17.41
N ASN A 126 -4.08 8.36 17.79
CA ASN A 126 -3.54 9.19 18.88
C ASN A 126 -3.28 10.61 18.38
N TYR A 127 -3.64 11.61 19.18
CA TYR A 127 -3.40 13.01 18.90
C TYR A 127 -2.76 13.74 20.09
N SER A 128 -2.11 14.86 19.81
CA SER A 128 -1.57 15.82 20.79
C SER A 128 -1.80 17.24 20.26
N ILE A 129 -2.32 18.10 21.11
CA ILE A 129 -2.65 19.51 20.81
C ILE A 129 -2.09 20.42 21.90
#